data_7dcf71229944125b636b9473bcfa2507
#
_entry.id   7dcf71229944125b636b9473bcfa2507
#
_cell.length_a   1.000
_cell.length_b   1.000
_cell.length_c   1.000
_cell.angle_alpha   90.00
_cell.angle_beta   90.00
_cell.angle_gamma   90.00
#
_symmetry.space_group_name_H-M   'P 1'
#
loop_
_entity.id
_entity.type
_entity.pdbx_description
1 polymer ?
#
loop_
_entity_poly.entity_id
_entity_poly.type
_entity_poly.pdbx_seq_one_letter_code
_entity_poly.pdbx_strand_id
1 'polypeptide(L)'
;GFNHVLKGSVINRSSSGFFYVIPHSIGELKQKQSDLKNKQEEILYKICKEISSLFEKNLLFLKFINKEFDKFDHYQARLFFAKAGDKNFILPSKSGTNKLVDFCHPALSNPKPISIDFTKSVVMITGVNAGGKTMMLKSILAAVFLSKYLLPYKAHHDTVVSNFKSINAVLDDPQSVKNDISTFAGRMVEFSKLFGSKNAIVGVDEIELGTDSDEAASLFKVIIEDLIQRDIKVIIT
;
A
#
# COMPACT_ATOMS: atom_id res chain seq x y z
N GLY A 1 9.15 5.23 80.82
CA GLY A 1 10.46 5.80 80.74
C GLY A 1 11.16 5.90 79.42
N PHE A 2 10.54 5.62 78.22
CA PHE A 2 11.32 5.73 76.94
C PHE A 2 11.11 7.08 76.19
N ASN A 3 10.31 7.98 76.72
CA ASN A 3 10.02 9.27 76.10
C ASN A 3 11.16 10.31 76.16
N HIS A 4 12.26 10.02 76.82
CA HIS A 4 13.34 11.00 77.02
C HIS A 4 14.51 10.87 76.04
N VAL A 5 14.61 9.75 75.31
CA VAL A 5 15.81 9.50 74.47
C VAL A 5 15.53 9.81 72.99
N LEU A 6 14.32 9.63 72.49
CA LEU A 6 13.96 9.94 71.09
C LEU A 6 12.61 10.63 71.04
N LYS A 7 12.58 11.90 70.63
CA LYS A 7 11.34 12.61 70.24
C LYS A 7 10.89 12.10 68.91
N GLY A 8 9.88 11.23 68.86
CA GLY A 8 9.37 10.65 67.67
C GLY A 8 7.97 10.03 67.83
N SER A 9 7.30 9.72 66.71
CA SER A 9 6.01 9.05 66.68
C SER A 9 6.20 7.55 66.53
N VAL A 10 5.50 6.75 67.34
CA VAL A 10 5.48 5.29 67.24
C VAL A 10 4.62 4.91 66.04
N ILE A 11 5.18 4.15 65.11
CA ILE A 11 4.46 3.71 63.90
C ILE A 11 3.92 2.32 64.08
N ASN A 12 4.68 1.43 64.71
CA ASN A 12 4.31 0.06 64.82
C ASN A 12 4.97 -0.61 66.06
N ARG A 13 4.48 -1.79 66.45
CA ARG A 13 5.04 -2.63 67.54
C ARG A 13 5.30 -4.03 66.99
N SER A 14 6.55 -4.52 67.21
CA SER A 14 6.83 -5.92 66.85
C SER A 14 6.17 -6.91 67.82
N SER A 15 6.03 -8.14 67.40
CA SER A 15 5.52 -9.26 68.24
C SER A 15 6.45 -9.52 69.45
N SER A 16 7.70 -9.14 69.36
CA SER A 16 8.73 -9.21 70.40
C SER A 16 8.78 -8.00 71.34
N GLY A 17 7.84 -7.06 71.23
CA GLY A 17 7.71 -5.93 72.13
C GLY A 17 8.47 -4.68 71.78
N PHE A 18 9.21 -4.65 70.67
CA PHE A 18 9.96 -3.46 70.22
C PHE A 18 9.01 -2.47 69.53
N PHE A 19 9.28 -1.16 69.69
CA PHE A 19 8.55 -0.09 69.05
C PHE A 19 9.36 0.46 67.88
N TYR A 20 8.71 0.61 66.71
CA TYR A 20 9.27 1.35 65.58
C TYR A 20 8.87 2.81 65.72
N VAL A 21 9.85 3.68 65.80
CA VAL A 21 9.63 5.11 66.05
C VAL A 21 10.26 5.90 64.89
N ILE A 22 9.50 6.81 64.32
CA ILE A 22 10.05 7.83 63.39
C ILE A 22 10.38 9.07 64.21
N PRO A 23 11.67 9.52 64.22
CA PRO A 23 12.02 10.79 64.85
C PRO A 23 11.22 11.97 64.21
N HIS A 24 10.84 12.96 64.99
CA HIS A 24 10.11 14.13 64.49
C HIS A 24 10.83 14.83 63.34
N SER A 25 12.16 14.97 63.40
CA SER A 25 12.97 15.54 62.35
C SER A 25 12.83 14.80 61.00
N ILE A 26 12.73 13.47 61.00
CA ILE A 26 12.49 12.68 59.77
C ILE A 26 11.03 12.86 59.31
N GLY A 27 10.09 12.96 60.19
CA GLY A 27 8.69 13.30 59.88
C GLY A 27 8.57 14.60 59.12
N GLU A 28 9.23 15.66 59.66
CA GLU A 28 9.26 16.99 59.02
C GLU A 28 9.92 16.97 57.64
N LEU A 29 11.03 16.23 57.46
CA LEU A 29 11.70 16.08 56.19
C LEU A 29 10.83 15.33 55.15
N LYS A 30 10.17 14.26 55.59
CA LYS A 30 9.20 13.53 54.72
C LYS A 30 8.03 14.44 54.29
N GLN A 31 7.52 15.25 55.19
CA GLN A 31 6.47 16.21 54.87
C GLN A 31 6.96 17.23 53.84
N LYS A 32 8.13 17.84 54.07
CA LYS A 32 8.72 18.76 53.09
C LYS A 32 8.98 18.12 51.74
N GLN A 33 9.44 16.85 51.72
CA GLN A 33 9.61 16.09 50.47
C GLN A 33 8.29 15.90 49.75
N SER A 34 7.24 15.52 50.47
CA SER A 34 5.88 15.38 49.94
C SER A 34 5.35 16.69 49.36
N ASP A 35 5.52 17.80 50.10
CA ASP A 35 5.06 19.12 49.70
C ASP A 35 5.81 19.61 48.41
N LEU A 36 7.11 19.34 48.34
CA LEU A 36 7.90 19.65 47.14
C LEU A 36 7.47 18.83 45.94
N LYS A 37 7.20 17.53 46.16
CA LYS A 37 6.70 16.65 45.11
C LYS A 37 5.34 17.11 44.58
N ASN A 38 4.43 17.44 45.48
CA ASN A 38 3.12 17.99 45.11
C ASN A 38 3.23 19.30 44.33
N LYS A 39 4.15 20.19 44.75
CA LYS A 39 4.43 21.44 44.00
C LYS A 39 4.99 21.15 42.60
N GLN A 40 5.89 20.17 42.49
CA GLN A 40 6.42 19.75 41.20
C GLN A 40 5.32 19.22 40.26
N GLU A 41 4.45 18.36 40.78
CA GLU A 41 3.31 17.83 40.04
C GLU A 41 2.33 18.94 39.60
N GLU A 42 2.10 19.91 40.48
CA GLU A 42 1.24 21.07 40.17
C GLU A 42 1.82 21.92 39.04
N ILE A 43 3.14 22.20 39.07
CA ILE A 43 3.82 22.95 38.01
C ILE A 43 3.77 22.17 36.70
N LEU A 44 4.07 20.86 36.70
CA LEU A 44 3.97 20.01 35.53
C LEU A 44 2.56 20.01 34.94
N TYR A 45 1.55 19.90 35.81
CA TYR A 45 0.15 19.95 35.37
C TYR A 45 -0.18 21.28 34.67
N LYS A 46 0.26 22.42 35.22
CA LYS A 46 0.05 23.73 34.61
C LYS A 46 0.69 23.80 33.22
N ILE A 47 1.95 23.39 33.09
CA ILE A 47 2.68 23.38 31.80
C ILE A 47 1.96 22.48 30.80
N CYS A 48 1.63 21.23 31.20
CA CYS A 48 0.91 20.32 30.33
C CYS A 48 -0.44 20.86 29.87
N LYS A 49 -1.18 21.53 30.76
CA LYS A 49 -2.46 22.15 30.45
C LYS A 49 -2.32 23.29 29.43
N GLU A 50 -1.29 24.13 29.59
CA GLU A 50 -1.02 25.23 28.64
C GLU A 50 -0.67 24.68 27.25
N ILE A 51 0.23 23.69 27.18
CA ILE A 51 0.61 23.02 25.93
C ILE A 51 -0.58 22.34 25.29
N SER A 52 -1.38 21.61 26.06
CA SER A 52 -2.59 20.93 25.57
C SER A 52 -3.60 21.92 25.00
N SER A 53 -3.80 23.07 25.66
CA SER A 53 -4.68 24.13 25.18
C SER A 53 -4.16 24.75 23.86
N LEU A 54 -2.83 24.90 23.73
CA LEU A 54 -2.21 25.37 22.47
C LEU A 54 -2.45 24.37 21.34
N PHE A 55 -2.27 23.08 21.59
CA PHE A 55 -2.53 22.04 20.60
C PHE A 55 -4.00 21.95 20.22
N GLU A 56 -4.88 22.06 21.20
CA GLU A 56 -6.33 22.01 20.97
C GLU A 56 -6.81 23.15 20.08
N LYS A 57 -6.34 24.38 20.35
CA LYS A 57 -6.64 25.55 19.51
C LYS A 57 -6.14 25.40 18.07
N ASN A 58 -5.04 24.69 17.85
CA ASN A 58 -4.41 24.53 16.55
C ASN A 58 -4.60 23.11 15.96
N LEU A 59 -5.50 22.30 16.51
CA LEU A 59 -5.64 20.90 16.17
C LEU A 59 -5.88 20.64 14.66
N LEU A 60 -6.72 21.45 14.03
CA LEU A 60 -7.00 21.33 12.59
C LEU A 60 -5.77 21.61 11.75
N PHE A 61 -5.01 22.64 12.12
CA PHE A 61 -3.76 23.00 11.44
C PHE A 61 -2.69 21.92 11.62
N LEU A 62 -2.54 21.37 12.83
CA LEU A 62 -1.61 20.28 13.10
C LEU A 62 -1.96 19.00 12.31
N LYS A 63 -3.25 18.65 12.24
CA LYS A 63 -3.73 17.54 11.42
C LYS A 63 -3.45 17.78 9.93
N PHE A 64 -3.65 18.99 9.45
CA PHE A 64 -3.33 19.37 8.08
C PHE A 64 -1.84 19.22 7.77
N ILE A 65 -0.97 19.79 8.61
CA ILE A 65 0.47 19.68 8.46
C ILE A 65 0.91 18.22 8.44
N ASN A 66 0.47 17.42 9.42
CA ASN A 66 0.84 16.00 9.48
C ASN A 66 0.48 15.27 8.18
N LYS A 67 -0.73 15.49 7.67
CA LYS A 67 -1.18 14.89 6.40
C LYS A 67 -0.34 15.35 5.20
N GLU A 68 0.05 16.60 5.14
CA GLU A 68 0.86 17.11 4.03
C GLU A 68 2.32 16.67 4.12
N PHE A 69 2.86 16.52 5.33
CA PHE A 69 4.18 15.91 5.54
C PHE A 69 4.22 14.45 5.08
N ASP A 70 3.19 13.65 5.39
CA ASP A 70 3.09 12.27 4.92
C ASP A 70 3.12 12.20 3.39
N LYS A 71 2.40 13.09 2.71
CA LYS A 71 2.44 13.17 1.25
C LYS A 71 3.82 13.58 0.72
N PHE A 72 4.43 14.58 1.34
CA PHE A 72 5.74 15.06 0.96
C PHE A 72 6.80 13.95 1.08
N ASP A 73 6.82 13.27 2.21
CA ASP A 73 7.73 12.14 2.45
C ASP A 73 7.54 11.03 1.41
N HIS A 74 6.27 10.72 1.12
CA HIS A 74 5.93 9.73 0.10
C HIS A 74 6.44 10.12 -1.31
N TYR A 75 6.32 11.39 -1.71
CA TYR A 75 6.87 11.86 -2.99
C TYR A 75 8.39 11.88 -2.98
N GLN A 76 9.01 12.28 -1.89
CA GLN A 76 10.45 12.28 -1.72
C GLN A 76 11.03 10.86 -1.82
N ALA A 77 10.41 9.88 -1.18
CA ALA A 77 10.79 8.48 -1.26
C ALA A 77 10.74 7.95 -2.71
N ARG A 78 9.70 8.30 -3.47
CA ARG A 78 9.61 7.95 -4.92
C ARG A 78 10.74 8.57 -5.73
N LEU A 79 11.09 9.82 -5.48
CA LEU A 79 12.18 10.50 -6.18
C LEU A 79 13.54 9.86 -5.87
N PHE A 80 13.80 9.53 -4.61
CA PHE A 80 15.02 8.80 -4.23
C PHE A 80 15.08 7.41 -4.86
N PHE A 81 13.97 6.69 -4.86
CA PHE A 81 13.88 5.38 -5.50
C PHE A 81 14.10 5.45 -7.02
N ALA A 82 13.61 6.50 -7.67
CA ALA A 82 13.86 6.73 -9.10
C ALA A 82 15.34 6.96 -9.39
N LYS A 83 15.97 7.88 -8.65
CA LYS A 83 17.39 8.24 -8.81
C LYS A 83 18.33 7.06 -8.54
N ALA A 84 18.06 6.29 -7.47
CA ALA A 84 18.90 5.16 -7.09
C ALA A 84 18.92 4.01 -8.11
N GLY A 85 17.92 3.89 -8.99
CA GLY A 85 17.77 2.79 -9.92
C GLY A 85 17.67 3.20 -11.39
N ASP A 86 18.01 4.42 -11.73
CA ASP A 86 17.86 4.97 -13.09
C ASP A 86 16.47 4.68 -13.68
N LYS A 87 15.44 5.10 -12.94
CA LYS A 87 14.04 4.87 -13.27
C LYS A 87 13.35 6.16 -13.67
N ASN A 88 12.46 6.07 -14.63
CA ASN A 88 11.71 7.20 -15.15
C ASN A 88 10.26 7.21 -14.63
N PHE A 89 9.70 8.41 -14.44
CA PHE A 89 8.29 8.62 -14.24
C PHE A 89 7.60 8.76 -15.60
N ILE A 90 6.79 7.78 -15.96
CA ILE A 90 5.99 7.84 -17.18
C ILE A 90 4.58 8.27 -16.78
N LEU A 91 4.23 9.51 -17.15
CA LEU A 91 2.93 10.07 -16.83
C LEU A 91 1.85 9.51 -17.77
N PRO A 92 0.68 9.11 -17.27
CA PRO A 92 -0.40 8.66 -18.13
C PRO A 92 -0.84 9.75 -19.11
N SER A 93 -0.91 9.40 -20.40
CA SER A 93 -1.28 10.27 -21.49
C SER A 93 -2.77 10.16 -21.86
N LYS A 94 -3.31 11.21 -22.45
CA LYS A 94 -4.64 11.20 -23.10
C LYS A 94 -4.58 10.90 -24.60
N SER A 95 -3.40 10.65 -25.13
CA SER A 95 -3.19 10.49 -26.60
C SER A 95 -3.83 9.24 -27.22
N GLY A 96 -4.24 8.29 -26.42
CA GLY A 96 -4.70 6.97 -26.91
C GLY A 96 -3.58 6.04 -27.35
N THR A 97 -2.36 6.56 -27.55
CA THR A 97 -1.17 5.78 -27.91
C THR A 97 -0.66 4.99 -26.70
N ASN A 98 -0.28 3.73 -26.94
CA ASN A 98 0.29 2.87 -25.90
C ASN A 98 1.50 2.14 -26.46
N LYS A 99 2.67 2.52 -25.99
CA LYS A 99 3.95 1.97 -26.42
C LYS A 99 4.91 1.87 -25.25
N LEU A 100 5.46 0.71 -25.02
CA LEU A 100 6.60 0.51 -24.12
C LEU A 100 7.88 0.52 -24.94
N VAL A 101 8.92 1.17 -24.43
CA VAL A 101 10.27 1.17 -24.98
C VAL A 101 11.24 0.82 -23.86
N ASP A 102 11.97 -0.27 -24.03
CA ASP A 102 12.98 -0.80 -23.10
C ASP A 102 12.46 -0.93 -21.66
N PHE A 103 11.21 -1.37 -21.51
CA PHE A 103 10.63 -1.62 -20.20
C PHE A 103 11.27 -2.84 -19.54
N CYS A 104 11.72 -2.67 -18.31
CA CYS A 104 12.24 -3.72 -17.47
C CYS A 104 11.26 -4.02 -16.32
N HIS A 105 10.76 -5.25 -16.25
CA HIS A 105 9.80 -5.64 -15.21
C HIS A 105 10.45 -5.61 -13.82
N PRO A 106 9.93 -4.82 -12.85
CA PRO A 106 10.60 -4.56 -11.57
C PRO A 106 10.71 -5.78 -10.65
N ALA A 107 9.89 -6.81 -10.84
CA ALA A 107 9.93 -8.04 -10.04
C ALA A 107 10.97 -9.07 -10.53
N LEU A 108 11.66 -8.80 -11.64
CA LEU A 108 12.68 -9.70 -12.17
C LEU A 108 14.08 -9.24 -11.76
N SER A 109 14.92 -10.15 -11.30
CA SER A 109 16.30 -9.83 -10.91
C SER A 109 17.17 -9.42 -12.11
N ASN A 110 16.98 -10.04 -13.28
CA ASN A 110 17.69 -9.74 -14.51
C ASN A 110 16.68 -9.59 -15.67
N PRO A 111 15.88 -8.51 -15.69
CA PRO A 111 14.87 -8.33 -16.72
C PRO A 111 15.52 -8.04 -18.05
N LYS A 112 15.08 -8.75 -19.11
CA LYS A 112 15.37 -8.33 -20.48
C LYS A 112 14.45 -7.16 -20.83
N PRO A 113 14.98 -6.04 -21.36
CA PRO A 113 14.16 -4.93 -21.82
C PRO A 113 13.18 -5.39 -22.90
N ILE A 114 11.93 -4.94 -22.80
CA ILE A 114 10.91 -5.21 -23.80
C ILE A 114 10.41 -3.91 -24.41
N SER A 115 10.20 -3.95 -25.73
CA SER A 115 9.58 -2.86 -26.48
C SER A 115 8.39 -3.41 -27.25
N ILE A 116 7.22 -2.80 -27.06
CA ILE A 116 5.99 -3.24 -27.68
C ILE A 116 5.03 -2.08 -27.90
N ASP A 117 4.38 -2.05 -29.06
CA ASP A 117 3.26 -1.18 -29.36
C ASP A 117 1.94 -1.95 -29.08
N PHE A 118 1.13 -1.44 -28.18
CA PHE A 118 -0.19 -1.98 -27.85
C PHE A 118 -1.30 -0.92 -27.98
N THR A 119 -1.14 -0.07 -29.00
CA THR A 119 -2.08 1.03 -29.28
C THR A 119 -3.44 0.51 -29.76
N LYS A 120 -3.49 -0.61 -30.49
CA LYS A 120 -4.73 -1.20 -31.00
C LYS A 120 -5.65 -1.68 -29.87
N SER A 121 -6.96 -1.74 -30.15
CA SER A 121 -7.97 -2.18 -29.16
C SER A 121 -7.77 -3.63 -28.74
N VAL A 122 -7.32 -4.49 -29.63
CA VAL A 122 -6.94 -5.88 -29.35
C VAL A 122 -5.50 -6.08 -29.78
N VAL A 123 -4.70 -6.68 -28.90
CA VAL A 123 -3.33 -7.09 -29.19
C VAL A 123 -3.17 -8.55 -28.80
N MET A 124 -2.74 -9.37 -29.75
CA MET A 124 -2.48 -10.78 -29.53
C MET A 124 -0.98 -11.04 -29.48
N ILE A 125 -0.53 -11.69 -28.42
CA ILE A 125 0.86 -12.09 -28.19
C ILE A 125 0.97 -13.58 -28.50
N THR A 126 1.56 -13.92 -29.65
CA THR A 126 1.74 -15.30 -30.08
C THR A 126 3.19 -15.76 -29.91
N GLY A 127 3.39 -17.04 -29.81
CA GLY A 127 4.72 -17.66 -29.66
C GLY A 127 4.66 -19.06 -29.05
N VAL A 128 5.81 -19.70 -28.95
CA VAL A 128 5.93 -21.03 -28.35
C VAL A 128 5.59 -21.02 -26.86
N ASN A 129 5.07 -22.14 -26.36
CA ASN A 129 4.86 -22.32 -24.92
C ASN A 129 6.20 -22.20 -24.19
N ALA A 130 6.20 -21.63 -22.99
CA ALA A 130 7.40 -21.20 -22.25
C ALA A 130 8.22 -20.06 -22.89
N GLY A 131 7.77 -19.46 -24.00
CA GLY A 131 8.42 -18.32 -24.65
C GLY A 131 8.25 -16.98 -23.94
N GLY A 132 7.65 -16.93 -22.77
CA GLY A 132 7.48 -15.69 -21.99
C GLY A 132 6.23 -14.88 -22.34
N LYS A 133 5.24 -15.41 -23.04
CA LYS A 133 3.99 -14.74 -23.41
C LYS A 133 3.28 -14.15 -22.18
N THR A 134 3.02 -14.98 -21.17
CA THR A 134 2.42 -14.57 -19.89
C THR A 134 3.24 -13.47 -19.19
N MET A 135 4.58 -13.56 -19.23
CA MET A 135 5.45 -12.52 -18.66
C MET A 135 5.36 -11.21 -19.43
N MET A 136 5.24 -11.27 -20.77
CA MET A 136 5.02 -10.06 -21.57
C MET A 136 3.67 -9.42 -21.25
N LEU A 137 2.60 -10.20 -21.16
CA LEU A 137 1.30 -9.74 -20.72
C LEU A 137 1.36 -9.05 -19.35
N LYS A 138 1.94 -9.73 -18.36
CA LYS A 138 2.15 -9.18 -17.01
C LYS A 138 2.99 -7.92 -17.04
N SER A 139 3.99 -7.83 -17.91
CA SER A 139 4.84 -6.65 -18.06
C SER A 139 4.07 -5.45 -18.60
N ILE A 140 3.19 -5.64 -19.58
CA ILE A 140 2.32 -4.58 -20.08
C ILE A 140 1.40 -4.06 -18.98
N LEU A 141 0.71 -4.96 -18.28
CA LEU A 141 -0.20 -4.58 -17.20
C LEU A 141 0.56 -3.91 -16.04
N ALA A 142 1.75 -4.40 -15.70
CA ALA A 142 2.60 -3.79 -14.68
C ALA A 142 3.03 -2.36 -15.06
N ALA A 143 3.44 -2.13 -16.30
CA ALA A 143 3.81 -0.79 -16.77
C ALA A 143 2.63 0.19 -16.70
N VAL A 144 1.43 -0.26 -17.12
CA VAL A 144 0.20 0.54 -17.00
C VAL A 144 -0.13 0.84 -15.54
N PHE A 145 0.01 -0.14 -14.66
CA PHE A 145 -0.20 0.03 -13.21
C PHE A 145 0.78 1.03 -12.62
N LEU A 146 2.07 0.88 -12.89
CA LEU A 146 3.11 1.76 -12.38
C LEU A 146 2.90 3.21 -12.86
N SER A 147 2.57 3.41 -14.14
CA SER A 147 2.24 4.72 -14.69
C SER A 147 1.00 5.32 -14.02
N LYS A 148 -0.07 4.54 -13.86
CA LYS A 148 -1.32 4.99 -13.23
C LYS A 148 -1.11 5.51 -11.81
N TYR A 149 -0.26 4.85 -11.02
CA TYR A 149 0.01 5.23 -9.63
C TYR A 149 1.26 6.12 -9.48
N LEU A 150 1.82 6.61 -10.58
CA LEU A 150 3.01 7.47 -10.60
C LEU A 150 4.19 6.85 -9.83
N LEU A 151 4.40 5.56 -10.06
CA LEU A 151 5.55 4.83 -9.53
C LEU A 151 6.65 4.79 -10.60
N PRO A 152 7.91 5.13 -10.25
CA PRO A 152 8.98 5.13 -11.23
C PRO A 152 9.43 3.71 -11.58
N TYR A 153 9.73 3.48 -12.85
CA TYR A 153 10.21 2.19 -13.35
C TYR A 153 11.23 2.37 -14.47
N LYS A 154 12.01 1.32 -14.73
CA LYS A 154 13.02 1.34 -15.77
C LYS A 154 12.37 1.15 -17.14
N ALA A 155 12.35 2.21 -17.93
CA ALA A 155 11.91 2.24 -19.32
C ALA A 155 12.48 3.48 -20.00
N HIS A 156 12.56 3.47 -21.34
CA HIS A 156 12.96 4.65 -22.09
C HIS A 156 11.89 5.76 -21.99
N HIS A 157 12.31 7.01 -22.08
CA HIS A 157 11.41 8.18 -21.98
C HIS A 157 10.37 8.28 -23.10
N ASP A 158 10.60 7.61 -24.25
CA ASP A 158 9.63 7.49 -25.35
C ASP A 158 8.47 6.52 -25.05
N THR A 159 8.45 5.93 -23.87
CA THR A 159 7.33 5.11 -23.41
C THR A 159 6.10 5.99 -23.19
N VAL A 160 4.99 5.59 -23.81
CA VAL A 160 3.69 6.27 -23.68
C VAL A 160 2.64 5.27 -23.23
N VAL A 161 1.92 5.62 -22.17
CA VAL A 161 0.83 4.79 -21.61
C VAL A 161 -0.41 5.65 -21.42
N SER A 162 -1.55 5.16 -21.87
CA SER A 162 -2.84 5.85 -21.70
C SER A 162 -3.33 5.79 -20.24
N ASN A 163 -4.17 6.76 -19.87
CA ASN A 163 -4.79 6.81 -18.55
C ASN A 163 -6.02 5.90 -18.50
N PHE A 164 -5.82 4.63 -18.14
CA PHE A 164 -6.90 3.68 -17.94
C PHE A 164 -7.56 3.86 -16.56
N LYS A 165 -8.90 3.77 -16.50
CA LYS A 165 -9.65 3.81 -15.24
C LYS A 165 -9.46 2.55 -14.42
N SER A 166 -9.42 1.39 -15.07
CA SER A 166 -9.19 0.10 -14.42
C SER A 166 -8.21 -0.77 -15.20
N ILE A 167 -7.54 -1.66 -14.47
CA ILE A 167 -6.60 -2.63 -15.00
C ILE A 167 -7.06 -3.98 -14.47
N ASN A 168 -7.33 -4.91 -15.37
CA ASN A 168 -7.85 -6.21 -15.03
C ASN A 168 -6.98 -7.31 -15.66
N ALA A 169 -6.99 -8.48 -15.05
CA ALA A 169 -6.28 -9.64 -15.56
C ALA A 169 -7.16 -10.89 -15.38
N VAL A 170 -7.37 -11.61 -16.46
CA VAL A 170 -7.97 -12.94 -16.47
C VAL A 170 -6.83 -13.90 -16.72
N LEU A 171 -6.22 -14.37 -15.64
CA LEU A 171 -5.07 -15.25 -15.66
C LEU A 171 -5.49 -16.64 -15.20
N ASP A 172 -4.79 -17.65 -15.69
CA ASP A 172 -4.95 -18.99 -15.15
C ASP A 172 -4.33 -19.05 -13.74
N ASP A 173 -5.16 -19.30 -12.74
CA ASP A 173 -4.71 -19.48 -11.36
C ASP A 173 -4.75 -20.95 -10.99
N PRO A 174 -3.59 -21.64 -10.88
CA PRO A 174 -3.54 -23.03 -10.47
C PRO A 174 -4.13 -23.27 -9.06
N GLN A 175 -4.36 -22.22 -8.29
CA GLN A 175 -4.98 -22.31 -6.96
C GLN A 175 -6.51 -22.21 -6.98
N SER A 176 -7.12 -21.78 -8.08
CA SER A 176 -8.58 -21.69 -8.23
C SER A 176 -9.29 -23.05 -8.33
N VAL A 177 -8.54 -24.12 -8.52
CA VAL A 177 -9.02 -25.53 -8.49
C VAL A 177 -9.71 -25.92 -7.16
N LYS A 178 -9.61 -25.10 -6.12
CA LYS A 178 -10.27 -25.35 -4.82
C LYS A 178 -11.79 -25.11 -4.79
N ASN A 179 -12.37 -24.56 -5.83
CA ASN A 179 -13.78 -24.13 -5.81
C ASN A 179 -14.70 -24.89 -6.77
N ASP A 180 -14.43 -26.13 -7.14
CA ASP A 180 -15.30 -27.02 -7.96
C ASP A 180 -15.93 -26.37 -9.23
N ILE A 181 -15.54 -25.14 -9.57
CA ILE A 181 -15.96 -24.42 -10.76
C ILE A 181 -14.99 -24.81 -11.90
N SER A 182 -15.52 -25.26 -13.02
CA SER A 182 -14.67 -25.51 -14.20
C SER A 182 -13.87 -24.25 -14.54
N THR A 183 -12.64 -24.42 -15.01
CA THR A 183 -11.74 -23.30 -15.39
C THR A 183 -12.43 -22.34 -16.36
N PHE A 184 -13.26 -22.85 -17.27
CA PHE A 184 -14.06 -22.07 -18.20
C PHE A 184 -15.10 -21.21 -17.48
N ALA A 185 -15.90 -21.79 -16.59
CA ALA A 185 -16.93 -21.02 -15.84
C ALA A 185 -16.29 -19.94 -14.95
N GLY A 186 -15.15 -20.24 -14.33
CA GLY A 186 -14.39 -19.24 -13.57
C GLY A 186 -13.98 -18.03 -14.41
N ARG A 187 -13.50 -18.27 -15.63
CA ARG A 187 -13.18 -17.20 -16.59
C ARG A 187 -14.40 -16.39 -17.01
N MET A 188 -15.53 -17.03 -17.25
CA MET A 188 -16.77 -16.32 -17.57
C MET A 188 -17.20 -15.39 -16.44
N VAL A 189 -17.05 -15.80 -15.20
CA VAL A 189 -17.28 -14.94 -14.03
C VAL A 189 -16.32 -13.75 -14.01
N GLU A 190 -15.03 -13.93 -14.32
CA GLU A 190 -14.09 -12.82 -14.41
C GLU A 190 -14.44 -11.85 -15.55
N PHE A 191 -14.80 -12.37 -16.74
CA PHE A 191 -15.27 -11.52 -17.84
C PHE A 191 -16.54 -10.75 -17.47
N SER A 192 -17.47 -11.37 -16.75
CA SER A 192 -18.71 -10.70 -16.35
C SER A 192 -18.47 -9.45 -15.50
N LYS A 193 -17.40 -9.42 -14.70
CA LYS A 193 -17.01 -8.24 -13.92
C LYS A 193 -16.57 -7.05 -14.79
N LEU A 194 -16.14 -7.32 -16.03
CA LEU A 194 -15.68 -6.28 -16.96
C LEU A 194 -16.81 -5.52 -17.62
N PHE A 195 -18.00 -6.12 -17.74
CA PHE A 195 -19.11 -5.52 -18.47
C PHE A 195 -19.62 -4.19 -17.88
N GLY A 196 -19.31 -3.90 -16.62
CA GLY A 196 -19.59 -2.61 -16.00
C GLY A 196 -18.47 -1.56 -16.16
N SER A 197 -17.33 -1.94 -16.74
CA SER A 197 -16.15 -1.09 -16.87
C SER A 197 -16.16 -0.30 -18.17
N LYS A 198 -15.52 0.88 -18.16
CA LYS A 198 -15.25 1.69 -19.35
C LYS A 198 -13.84 2.26 -19.25
N ASN A 199 -13.17 2.47 -20.38
CA ASN A 199 -11.78 2.96 -20.44
C ASN A 199 -10.86 2.09 -19.56
N ALA A 200 -10.85 0.80 -19.82
CA ALA A 200 -10.08 -0.20 -19.09
C ALA A 200 -9.07 -0.91 -19.98
N ILE A 201 -8.11 -1.56 -19.35
CA ILE A 201 -7.25 -2.54 -20.02
C ILE A 201 -7.44 -3.90 -19.34
N VAL A 202 -7.53 -4.96 -20.10
CA VAL A 202 -7.60 -6.33 -19.62
C VAL A 202 -6.54 -7.20 -20.29
N GLY A 203 -5.82 -7.96 -19.50
CA GLY A 203 -4.94 -9.03 -19.96
C GLY A 203 -5.62 -10.38 -19.80
N VAL A 204 -5.63 -11.18 -20.87
CA VAL A 204 -6.22 -12.52 -20.89
C VAL A 204 -5.13 -13.52 -21.26
N ASP A 205 -4.87 -14.47 -20.38
CA ASP A 205 -3.87 -15.51 -20.60
C ASP A 205 -4.57 -16.80 -21.02
N GLU A 206 -4.03 -17.47 -22.07
CA GLU A 206 -4.47 -18.77 -22.58
C GLU A 206 -6.00 -18.91 -22.77
N ILE A 207 -6.55 -18.16 -23.71
CA ILE A 207 -8.00 -18.05 -23.94
C ILE A 207 -8.68 -19.41 -24.25
N GLU A 208 -7.92 -20.39 -24.73
CA GLU A 208 -8.43 -21.64 -25.30
C GLU A 208 -8.70 -22.76 -24.27
N LEU A 209 -8.33 -22.56 -22.97
CA LEU A 209 -8.41 -23.64 -21.99
C LEU A 209 -9.85 -23.89 -21.49
N GLY A 210 -10.28 -25.13 -21.61
CA GLY A 210 -11.40 -25.67 -20.84
C GLY A 210 -12.71 -25.98 -21.58
N THR A 211 -12.77 -25.86 -22.93
CA THR A 211 -13.93 -26.27 -23.73
C THR A 211 -13.52 -26.63 -25.18
N ASP A 212 -14.50 -27.04 -25.99
CA ASP A 212 -14.29 -27.26 -27.42
C ASP A 212 -13.79 -25.97 -28.08
N SER A 213 -12.77 -26.09 -28.95
CA SER A 213 -12.05 -24.95 -29.52
C SER A 213 -12.95 -24.04 -30.38
N ASP A 214 -13.89 -24.59 -31.11
CA ASP A 214 -14.75 -23.85 -32.03
C ASP A 214 -15.88 -23.11 -31.31
N GLU A 215 -16.45 -23.71 -30.26
CA GLU A 215 -17.45 -23.06 -29.40
C GLU A 215 -16.79 -21.96 -28.57
N ALA A 216 -15.61 -22.21 -28.00
CA ALA A 216 -14.86 -21.22 -27.26
C ALA A 216 -14.52 -20.01 -28.13
N ALA A 217 -13.99 -20.23 -29.33
CA ALA A 217 -13.61 -19.15 -30.25
C ALA A 217 -14.81 -18.25 -30.60
N SER A 218 -15.98 -18.84 -30.84
CA SER A 218 -17.20 -18.11 -31.15
C SER A 218 -17.66 -17.23 -29.96
N LEU A 219 -17.65 -17.79 -28.75
CA LEU A 219 -18.05 -17.06 -27.54
C LEU A 219 -17.06 -15.93 -27.22
N PHE A 220 -15.77 -16.22 -27.25
CA PHE A 220 -14.75 -15.21 -26.96
C PHE A 220 -14.74 -14.08 -28.00
N LYS A 221 -15.03 -14.38 -29.26
CA LYS A 221 -15.20 -13.34 -30.29
C LYS A 221 -16.28 -12.34 -29.88
N VAL A 222 -17.47 -12.81 -29.47
CA VAL A 222 -18.56 -11.94 -29.04
C VAL A 222 -18.20 -11.13 -27.80
N ILE A 223 -17.54 -11.76 -26.82
CA ILE A 223 -17.08 -11.08 -25.60
C ILE A 223 -16.09 -9.97 -25.95
N ILE A 224 -15.09 -10.26 -26.78
CA ILE A 224 -14.06 -9.28 -27.17
C ILE A 224 -14.68 -8.12 -27.95
N GLU A 225 -15.62 -8.40 -28.86
CA GLU A 225 -16.34 -7.36 -29.60
C GLU A 225 -17.12 -6.42 -28.67
N ASP A 226 -17.81 -6.96 -27.66
CA ASP A 226 -18.51 -6.16 -26.65
C ASP A 226 -17.52 -5.33 -25.79
N LEU A 227 -16.41 -5.91 -25.38
CA LEU A 227 -15.38 -5.18 -24.63
C LEU A 227 -14.80 -4.00 -25.43
N ILE A 228 -14.57 -4.17 -26.73
CA ILE A 228 -14.10 -3.11 -27.62
C ILE A 228 -15.12 -1.98 -27.71
N GLN A 229 -16.42 -2.30 -27.85
CA GLN A 229 -17.51 -1.30 -27.88
C GLN A 229 -17.58 -0.47 -26.58
N ARG A 230 -17.10 -1.02 -25.47
CA ARG A 230 -17.02 -0.34 -24.16
C ARG A 230 -15.72 0.44 -23.93
N ASP A 231 -14.89 0.60 -24.96
CA ASP A 231 -13.57 1.24 -24.85
C ASP A 231 -12.64 0.47 -23.86
N ILE A 232 -12.70 -0.85 -23.91
CA ILE A 232 -11.82 -1.72 -23.15
C ILE A 232 -10.74 -2.28 -24.09
N LYS A 233 -9.49 -2.05 -23.74
CA LYS A 233 -8.35 -2.59 -24.46
C LYS A 233 -8.07 -4.01 -23.99
N VAL A 234 -7.92 -4.95 -24.94
CA VAL A 234 -7.72 -6.37 -24.65
C VAL A 234 -6.34 -6.81 -25.13
N ILE A 235 -5.57 -7.40 -24.24
CA ILE A 235 -4.26 -8.01 -24.53
C ILE A 235 -4.42 -9.53 -24.29
N ILE A 236 -4.12 -10.34 -25.28
CA ILE A 236 -4.36 -11.79 -25.25
C ILE A 236 -3.05 -12.53 -25.50
N THR A 237 -2.83 -13.63 -24.79
CA THR A 237 -1.72 -14.57 -25.06
C THR A 237 -2.23 -15.92 -25.52
#